data_9cbaa03ddfa4033c9295ecbdea84aecf
#
_entry.id   9cbaa03ddfa4033c9295ecbdea84aecf
#
_cell.length_a   1.000
_cell.length_b   1.000
_cell.length_c   1.000
_cell.angle_alpha   90.00
_cell.angle_beta   90.00
_cell.angle_gamma   90.00
#
_symmetry.space_group_name_H-M   'P 1'
#
loop_
_entity.id
_entity.type
_entity.pdbx_description
1 polymer ?
#
loop_
_entity_poly.entity_id
_entity_poly.type
_entity_poly.pdbx_seq_one_letter_code
_entity_poly.pdbx_strand_id
1 'polypeptide(L)' 'MSYTVKVGFDQTEHRYFVLDSDIPGLHIEADSFEAFVEAAQDMAPELVGEYDEGAKIRFEREVALAT' A
#
# COMPACT_ATOMS: atom_id res chain seq x y z
N MET A 1 4.37 -5.53 15.55
CA MET A 1 3.36 -6.01 14.62
C MET A 1 3.60 -5.42 13.23
N SER A 2 3.42 -6.22 12.20
CA SER A 2 3.65 -5.77 10.84
C SER A 2 2.42 -6.00 9.98
N TYR A 3 2.18 -5.07 9.09
CA TYR A 3 1.12 -5.19 8.10
C TYR A 3 1.77 -5.25 6.71
N THR A 4 1.19 -6.04 5.83
CA THR A 4 1.68 -6.18 4.46
C THR A 4 0.64 -5.63 3.50
N VAL A 5 1.09 -4.80 2.57
CA VAL A 5 0.26 -4.24 1.51
C VAL A 5 0.86 -4.69 0.18
N LYS A 6 0.08 -5.44 -0.59
CA LYS A 6 0.48 -5.82 -1.94
C LYS A 6 0.04 -4.74 -2.91
N VAL A 7 0.98 -4.22 -3.65
CA VAL A 7 0.79 -3.07 -4.53
C VAL A 7 0.69 -3.55 -5.97
N GLY A 8 -0.37 -3.15 -6.65
CA GLY A 8 -0.52 -3.39 -8.08
C GLY A 8 -0.26 -2.12 -8.87
N PHE A 9 0.05 -2.28 -10.13
CA PHE A 9 0.23 -1.15 -11.04
C PHE A 9 -0.64 -1.34 -12.27
N ASP A 10 -1.49 -0.37 -12.54
CA ASP A 10 -2.35 -0.37 -13.73
C ASP A 10 -1.61 0.35 -14.86
N GLN A 11 -1.20 -0.41 -15.87
CA GLN A 11 -0.45 0.15 -17.00
C GLN A 11 -1.29 1.08 -17.87
N THR A 12 -2.59 0.87 -17.90
CA THR A 12 -3.48 1.71 -18.70
C THR A 12 -3.68 3.08 -18.06
N GLU A 13 -3.90 3.11 -16.76
CA GLU A 13 -4.14 4.35 -16.03
C GLU A 13 -2.87 4.95 -15.44
N HIS A 14 -1.77 4.21 -15.45
CA HIS A 14 -0.50 4.60 -14.83
C HIS A 14 -0.67 4.91 -13.35
N ARG A 15 -1.36 4.01 -12.63
CA ARG A 15 -1.63 4.21 -11.21
C ARG A 15 -1.28 2.98 -10.40
N TYR A 16 -0.82 3.25 -9.19
CA TYR A 16 -0.62 2.21 -8.19
C TYR A 16 -1.89 2.05 -7.38
N PHE A 17 -2.22 0.81 -7.03
CA PHE A 17 -3.42 0.51 -6.26
C PHE A 17 -3.17 -0.66 -5.32
N VAL A 18 -4.09 -0.89 -4.38
CA VAL A 18 -3.98 -1.99 -3.43
C VAL A 18 -4.53 -3.26 -4.06
N LEU A 19 -3.67 -4.27 -4.24
CA LEU A 19 -4.10 -5.60 -4.67
C LEU A 19 -4.66 -6.40 -3.51
N ASP A 20 -3.96 -6.36 -2.38
CA ASP A 20 -4.34 -7.08 -1.17
C ASP A 20 -3.65 -6.42 0.00
N SER A 21 -4.22 -6.51 1.17
CA SER A 21 -3.60 -5.93 2.35
C SER A 21 -4.14 -6.55 3.63
N ASP A 22 -3.30 -6.55 4.67
CA ASP A 22 -3.68 -6.95 6.00
C ASP A 22 -4.43 -5.84 6.74
N ILE A 23 -4.41 -4.63 6.19
CA ILE A 23 -5.07 -3.48 6.79
C ILE A 23 -6.51 -3.44 6.29
N PRO A 24 -7.50 -3.62 7.17
CA PRO A 24 -8.90 -3.67 6.71
C PRO A 24 -9.34 -2.33 6.13
N GLY A 25 -10.00 -2.39 4.99
CA GLY A 25 -10.57 -1.20 4.36
C GLY A 25 -9.59 -0.28 3.67
N LEU A 26 -8.33 -0.69 3.56
CA LEU A 26 -7.33 0.15 2.89
C LEU A 26 -7.61 0.23 1.38
N HIS A 27 -7.78 1.44 0.89
CA HIS A 27 -8.08 1.69 -0.51
C HIS A 27 -7.36 2.95 -0.95
N ILE A 28 -6.38 2.79 -1.85
CA ILE A 28 -5.51 3.87 -2.28
C ILE A 28 -5.26 3.76 -3.77
N GLU A 29 -5.21 4.89 -4.45
CA GLU A 29 -4.72 5.00 -5.81
C GLU A 29 -3.77 6.18 -5.87
N ALA A 30 -2.65 6.03 -6.54
CA ALA A 30 -1.66 7.09 -6.63
C ALA A 30 -0.87 7.02 -7.93
N ASP A 31 -0.39 8.17 -8.38
CA ASP A 31 0.38 8.28 -9.61
C ASP A 31 1.82 7.81 -9.46
N SER A 32 2.33 7.78 -8.25
CA SER A 32 3.69 7.35 -7.99
C SER A 32 3.73 6.42 -6.77
N PHE A 33 4.79 5.63 -6.69
CA PHE A 33 4.94 4.73 -5.56
C PHE A 33 5.15 5.51 -4.26
N GLU A 34 5.89 6.61 -4.30
CA GLU A 34 6.08 7.46 -3.13
C GLU A 34 4.77 8.02 -2.60
N ALA A 35 3.93 8.53 -3.50
CA ALA A 35 2.61 9.04 -3.11
C ALA A 35 1.73 7.93 -2.54
N PHE A 36 1.83 6.73 -3.11
CA PHE A 36 1.11 5.57 -2.60
C PHE A 36 1.52 5.26 -1.16
N VAL A 37 2.83 5.22 -0.90
CA VAL A 37 3.35 4.93 0.43
C VAL A 37 2.92 5.98 1.44
N GLU A 38 2.99 7.25 1.07
CA GLU A 38 2.56 8.34 1.94
C GLU A 38 1.08 8.24 2.30
N ALA A 39 0.25 7.95 1.30
CA ALA A 39 -1.18 7.80 1.55
C ALA A 39 -1.48 6.63 2.48
N ALA A 40 -0.77 5.51 2.30
CA ALA A 40 -0.94 4.35 3.17
C ALA A 40 -0.53 4.67 4.60
N GLN A 41 0.57 5.38 4.78
CA GLN A 41 1.03 5.78 6.12
C GLN A 41 0.05 6.72 6.81
N ASP A 42 -0.61 7.58 6.05
CA ASP A 42 -1.60 8.49 6.60
C ASP A 42 -2.90 7.79 6.97
N MET A 43 -3.32 6.82 6.19
CA MET A 43 -4.60 6.14 6.39
C MET A 43 -4.54 4.99 7.39
N ALA A 44 -3.40 4.31 7.48
CA ALA A 44 -3.28 3.09 8.28
C ALA A 44 -3.68 3.28 9.75
N PRO A 45 -3.25 4.33 10.45
CA PRO A 45 -3.60 4.48 11.88
C PRO A 45 -5.11 4.54 12.12
N GLU A 46 -5.85 5.16 11.23
CA GLU A 46 -7.30 5.25 11.35
C GLU A 46 -7.97 3.91 11.11
N LEU A 47 -7.43 3.13 10.17
CA LEU A 47 -8.05 1.87 9.77
C LEU A 47 -7.78 0.73 10.75
N VAL A 48 -6.62 0.72 11.39
CA VAL A 48 -6.29 -0.34 12.35
C VAL A 48 -6.76 -0.02 13.76
N GLY A 49 -7.22 1.19 14.02
CA GLY A 49 -7.76 1.59 15.30
C GLY A 49 -6.69 1.91 16.31
N GLU A 50 -6.07 0.90 16.90
CA GLU A 50 -4.96 1.11 17.82
C GLU A 50 -3.65 1.00 17.05
N TYR A 51 -2.89 2.07 17.07
CA TYR A 51 -1.61 2.11 16.37
C TYR A 51 -0.49 1.91 17.38
N ASP A 52 0.19 0.79 17.27
CA ASP A 52 1.33 0.46 18.08
C ASP A 52 2.56 1.17 17.52
N GLU A 53 3.32 1.87 18.37
CA GLU A 53 4.52 2.57 17.93
C GLU A 53 5.53 1.67 17.21
N GLY A 54 5.52 0.39 17.50
CA GLY A 54 6.39 -0.57 16.83
C GLY A 54 5.82 -1.14 15.54
N ALA A 55 4.61 -0.74 15.16
CA ALA A 55 3.98 -1.28 13.97
C ALA A 55 4.68 -0.78 12.70
N LYS A 56 4.80 -1.69 11.74
CA LYS A 56 5.43 -1.39 10.46
C LYS A 56 4.54 -1.82 9.33
N ILE A 57 4.65 -1.13 8.21
CA ILE A 57 3.96 -1.50 6.97
C ILE A 57 5.01 -1.95 5.98
N ARG A 58 4.80 -3.15 5.44
CA ARG A 58 5.65 -3.69 4.39
C ARG A 58 4.91 -3.57 3.07
N PHE A 59 5.56 -3.00 2.07
CA PHE A 59 4.99 -2.89 0.74
C PHE A 59 5.63 -3.92 -0.17
N GLU A 60 4.81 -4.75 -0.80
CA GLU A 60 5.26 -5.74 -1.76
C GLU A 60 4.69 -5.38 -3.12
N ARG A 61 5.54 -5.37 -4.12
CA ARG A 61 5.09 -5.18 -5.48
C ARG A 61 5.83 -6.11 -6.42
N GLU A 62 5.14 -6.49 -7.47
CA GLU A 62 5.72 -7.33 -8.51
C GLU A 62 6.18 -6.43 -9.64
N VAL A 63 7.35 -6.74 -10.17
CA VAL A 63 7.89 -6.03 -11.33
C VAL A 63 8.01 -7.05 -12.45
N ALA A 64 7.42 -6.75 -13.59
CA ALA A 64 7.50 -7.62 -14.74
C ALA A 64 8.96 -7.71 -15.21
N LEU A 65 9.39 -8.92 -15.54
CA LEU A 65 10.71 -9.10 -16.12
C LEU A 65 10.69 -8.52 -17.54
N ALA A 66 11.66 -7.68 -17.81
CA ALA A 66 11.83 -7.15 -19.15
C ALA A 66 12.40 -8.25 -20.05
N THR A 67 11.80 -8.45 -21.19
CA THR A 67 12.25 -9.44 -22.17
C THR A 67 12.62 -8.79 -23.48
#